data_ded52e8d55776440714ac903adc6410f
#
_entry.id   ded52e8d55776440714ac903adc6410f
#
_cell.length_a   1.000
_cell.length_b   1.000
_cell.length_c   1.000
_cell.angle_alpha   90.00
_cell.angle_beta   90.00
_cell.angle_gamma   90.00
#
_symmetry.space_group_name_H-M   'P 1'
#
loop_
_entity.id
_entity.type
_entity.pdbx_description
1 polymer ?
#
loop_
_entity_poly.entity_id
_entity_poly.type
_entity_poly.pdbx_seq_one_letter_code
_entity_poly.pdbx_strand_id
1 'polypeptide(L)'
;MTEETCWRAAENGHLECLKYAHQNGCPWNEWTCIYAAINGHLECLKYAHENGCPWGIRTCEYATKNGQLECLKYAYENGCPWDKNTCTDAAKRGHLECLKYAHENGCSWDELTCIYAARNDHIECVKYAHENGCPCHKKFISTIVQKILIPKWRDSVKSRQIIIYWMERSAQTSCAENGRARIEDMNSFENDCNSLIV
;
A
#
# COMPACT_ATOMS: atom_id res chain seq x y z
N MET A 1 -10.33 -14.92 33.11
CA MET A 1 -9.79 -14.15 31.98
C MET A 1 -10.31 -14.74 30.69
N THR A 2 -10.63 -13.93 29.69
CA THR A 2 -11.18 -14.37 28.41
C THR A 2 -10.19 -14.08 27.29
N GLU A 3 -10.39 -14.65 26.09
CA GLU A 3 -9.60 -14.31 24.89
C GLU A 3 -9.50 -12.79 24.66
N GLU A 4 -10.55 -12.07 25.04
CA GLU A 4 -10.61 -10.61 24.98
C GLU A 4 -9.50 -9.93 25.81
N THR A 5 -9.10 -10.51 26.92
CA THR A 5 -8.03 -9.97 27.76
C THR A 5 -6.68 -9.94 27.01
N CYS A 6 -6.36 -11.02 26.27
CA CYS A 6 -5.12 -11.16 25.53
C CYS A 6 -5.09 -10.20 24.32
N TRP A 7 -6.14 -10.21 23.48
CA TRP A 7 -6.09 -9.36 22.31
C TRP A 7 -6.21 -7.86 22.64
N ARG A 8 -6.92 -7.46 23.71
CA ARG A 8 -6.92 -6.07 24.19
C ARG A 8 -5.55 -5.62 24.71
N ALA A 9 -4.83 -6.50 25.42
CA ALA A 9 -3.47 -6.21 25.83
C ALA A 9 -2.55 -6.02 24.63
N ALA A 10 -2.69 -6.85 23.60
CA ALA A 10 -1.94 -6.77 22.35
C ALA A 10 -2.32 -5.52 21.53
N GLU A 11 -3.62 -5.18 21.46
CA GLU A 11 -4.15 -3.98 20.78
C GLU A 11 -3.56 -2.69 21.33
N ASN A 12 -3.35 -2.63 22.66
CA ASN A 12 -2.84 -1.44 23.34
C ASN A 12 -1.32 -1.49 23.61
N GLY A 13 -0.62 -2.51 23.12
CA GLY A 13 0.83 -2.65 23.30
C GLY A 13 1.28 -2.94 24.72
N HIS A 14 0.39 -3.42 25.56
CA HIS A 14 0.67 -3.70 26.96
C HIS A 14 1.33 -5.09 27.12
N LEU A 15 2.60 -5.18 26.75
CA LEU A 15 3.36 -6.44 26.73
C LEU A 15 3.31 -7.19 28.07
N GLU A 16 3.53 -6.51 29.18
CA GLU A 16 3.54 -7.15 30.49
C GLU A 16 2.14 -7.67 30.89
N CYS A 17 1.08 -6.96 30.49
CA CYS A 17 -0.28 -7.46 30.70
C CYS A 17 -0.57 -8.69 29.82
N LEU A 18 -0.07 -8.69 28.59
CA LEU A 18 -0.19 -9.84 27.67
C LEU A 18 0.53 -11.08 28.25
N LYS A 19 1.77 -10.88 28.72
CA LYS A 19 2.57 -11.93 29.37
C LYS A 19 1.85 -12.48 30.61
N TYR A 20 1.38 -11.61 31.47
CA TYR A 20 0.67 -11.99 32.69
C TYR A 20 -0.60 -12.78 32.37
N ALA A 21 -1.41 -12.30 31.43
CA ALA A 21 -2.62 -12.99 31.01
C ALA A 21 -2.32 -14.39 30.48
N HIS A 22 -1.37 -14.53 29.57
CA HIS A 22 -0.96 -15.80 29.00
C HIS A 22 -0.44 -16.78 30.06
N GLN A 23 0.47 -16.36 30.95
CA GLN A 23 1.03 -17.18 32.02
C GLN A 23 -0.02 -17.67 33.02
N ASN A 24 -1.13 -16.98 33.15
CA ASN A 24 -2.28 -17.37 33.97
C ASN A 24 -3.35 -18.14 33.19
N GLY A 25 -3.00 -18.71 32.03
CA GLY A 25 -3.87 -19.57 31.25
C GLY A 25 -4.98 -18.86 30.49
N CYS A 26 -4.85 -17.54 30.27
CA CYS A 26 -5.79 -16.82 29.41
C CYS A 26 -5.68 -17.36 27.99
N PRO A 27 -6.77 -17.83 27.37
CA PRO A 27 -6.74 -18.29 25.99
C PRO A 27 -6.50 -17.10 25.06
N TRP A 28 -5.83 -17.35 23.95
CA TRP A 28 -5.67 -16.43 22.85
C TRP A 28 -5.98 -17.08 21.51
N ASN A 29 -6.17 -16.29 20.49
CA ASN A 29 -6.44 -16.72 19.13
C ASN A 29 -5.73 -15.79 18.14
N GLU A 30 -5.95 -15.98 16.83
CA GLU A 30 -5.32 -15.19 15.78
C GLU A 30 -5.49 -13.66 15.94
N TRP A 31 -6.56 -13.20 16.59
CA TRP A 31 -6.82 -11.79 16.83
C TRP A 31 -5.76 -11.13 17.70
N THR A 32 -5.12 -11.88 18.62
CA THR A 32 -4.03 -11.34 19.44
C THR A 32 -2.86 -10.88 18.56
N CYS A 33 -2.42 -11.72 17.60
CA CYS A 33 -1.40 -11.33 16.63
C CYS A 33 -1.88 -10.25 15.67
N ILE A 34 -3.13 -10.33 15.20
CA ILE A 34 -3.72 -9.36 14.28
C ILE A 34 -3.77 -7.96 14.92
N TYR A 35 -4.28 -7.82 16.14
CA TYR A 35 -4.36 -6.51 16.81
C TYR A 35 -3.00 -5.93 17.16
N ALA A 36 -2.04 -6.77 17.57
CA ALA A 36 -0.65 -6.33 17.71
C ALA A 36 -0.10 -5.78 16.38
N ALA A 37 -0.35 -6.47 15.26
CA ALA A 37 0.09 -6.06 13.94
C ALA A 37 -0.64 -4.82 13.41
N ILE A 38 -1.95 -4.66 13.65
CA ILE A 38 -2.73 -3.46 13.29
C ILE A 38 -2.12 -2.20 13.90
N ASN A 39 -1.73 -2.27 15.17
CA ASN A 39 -1.30 -1.11 15.94
C ASN A 39 0.23 -0.97 16.02
N GLY A 40 1.00 -1.84 15.35
CA GLY A 40 2.45 -1.76 15.29
C GLY A 40 3.17 -2.18 16.58
N HIS A 41 2.52 -2.94 17.44
CA HIS A 41 3.07 -3.40 18.70
C HIS A 41 3.95 -4.65 18.50
N LEU A 42 5.12 -4.44 17.91
CA LEU A 42 6.07 -5.49 17.51
C LEU A 42 6.39 -6.47 18.64
N GLU A 43 6.68 -5.97 19.84
CA GLU A 43 7.05 -6.84 20.96
C GLU A 43 5.88 -7.72 21.45
N CYS A 44 4.64 -7.22 21.37
CA CYS A 44 3.46 -8.04 21.62
C CYS A 44 3.27 -9.11 20.54
N LEU A 45 3.49 -8.75 19.27
CA LEU A 45 3.41 -9.69 18.15
C LEU A 45 4.46 -10.80 18.28
N LYS A 46 5.72 -10.43 18.58
CA LYS A 46 6.80 -11.40 18.82
C LYS A 46 6.44 -12.35 19.95
N TYR A 47 6.10 -11.80 21.10
CA TYR A 47 5.77 -12.61 22.26
C TYR A 47 4.61 -13.57 21.99
N ALA A 48 3.54 -13.10 21.36
CA ALA A 48 2.40 -13.96 21.02
C ALA A 48 2.81 -15.09 20.08
N HIS A 49 3.50 -14.79 18.98
CA HIS A 49 3.97 -15.78 18.02
C HIS A 49 4.93 -16.81 18.63
N GLU A 50 5.96 -16.37 19.35
CA GLU A 50 6.97 -17.23 19.98
C GLU A 50 6.37 -18.19 21.03
N ASN A 51 5.23 -17.82 21.61
CA ASN A 51 4.49 -18.64 22.56
C ASN A 51 3.28 -19.38 21.96
N GLY A 52 3.26 -19.54 20.63
CA GLY A 52 2.31 -20.40 19.93
C GLY A 52 0.93 -19.79 19.68
N CYS A 53 0.79 -18.48 19.76
CA CYS A 53 -0.43 -17.82 19.29
C CYS A 53 -0.57 -18.04 17.78
N PRO A 54 -1.73 -18.53 17.29
CA PRO A 54 -1.91 -18.74 15.85
C PRO A 54 -1.91 -17.40 15.11
N TRP A 55 -1.33 -17.40 13.92
CA TRP A 55 -1.37 -16.30 12.99
C TRP A 55 -1.52 -16.80 11.54
N GLY A 56 -1.73 -15.90 10.60
CA GLY A 56 -1.91 -16.25 9.20
C GLY A 56 -1.88 -15.02 8.30
N ILE A 57 -2.30 -15.19 7.06
CA ILE A 57 -2.30 -14.15 6.01
C ILE A 57 -2.85 -12.80 6.49
N ARG A 58 -3.85 -12.83 7.37
CA ARG A 58 -4.45 -11.61 7.95
C ARG A 58 -3.46 -10.79 8.77
N THR A 59 -2.50 -11.41 9.44
CA THR A 59 -1.48 -10.69 10.23
C THR A 59 -0.64 -9.79 9.31
N CYS A 60 -0.13 -10.33 8.18
CA CYS A 60 0.58 -9.56 7.18
C CYS A 60 -0.32 -8.53 6.49
N GLU A 61 -1.55 -8.90 6.14
CA GLU A 61 -2.55 -8.03 5.52
C GLU A 61 -2.84 -6.80 6.37
N TYR A 62 -3.13 -6.98 7.64
CA TYR A 62 -3.45 -5.88 8.55
C TYR A 62 -2.23 -5.05 8.93
N ALA A 63 -1.03 -5.64 9.11
CA ALA A 63 0.20 -4.89 9.25
C ALA A 63 0.42 -3.95 8.05
N THR A 64 0.24 -4.47 6.84
CA THR A 64 0.37 -3.71 5.59
C THR A 64 -0.68 -2.61 5.47
N LYS A 65 -1.95 -2.92 5.73
CA LYS A 65 -3.06 -1.95 5.67
C LYS A 65 -2.89 -0.77 6.63
N ASN A 66 -2.15 -0.97 7.70
CA ASN A 66 -1.93 0.06 8.71
C ASN A 66 -0.49 0.63 8.68
N GLY A 67 0.33 0.26 7.68
CA GLY A 67 1.66 0.80 7.47
C GLY A 67 2.69 0.34 8.52
N GLN A 68 2.43 -0.76 9.19
CA GLN A 68 3.27 -1.25 10.29
C GLN A 68 4.43 -2.11 9.75
N LEU A 69 5.43 -1.43 9.19
CA LEU A 69 6.54 -2.05 8.48
C LEU A 69 7.27 -3.10 9.31
N GLU A 70 7.61 -2.80 10.56
CA GLU A 70 8.39 -3.72 11.40
C GLU A 70 7.58 -4.98 11.77
N CYS A 71 6.27 -4.85 11.97
CA CYS A 71 5.38 -5.99 12.17
C CYS A 71 5.24 -6.83 10.88
N LEU A 72 5.17 -6.17 9.71
CA LEU A 72 5.13 -6.85 8.42
C LEU A 72 6.42 -7.64 8.16
N LYS A 73 7.58 -7.02 8.40
CA LYS A 73 8.88 -7.67 8.27
C LYS A 73 8.96 -8.91 9.16
N TYR A 74 8.73 -8.74 10.45
CA TYR A 74 8.78 -9.84 11.40
C TYR A 74 7.83 -10.98 11.02
N ALA A 75 6.60 -10.65 10.65
CA ALA A 75 5.63 -11.66 10.28
C ALA A 75 6.09 -12.46 9.05
N TYR A 76 6.53 -11.80 7.98
CA TYR A 76 7.00 -12.45 6.77
C TYR A 76 8.26 -13.31 7.00
N GLU A 77 9.26 -12.77 7.69
CA GLU A 77 10.51 -13.46 7.99
C GLU A 77 10.31 -14.72 8.85
N ASN A 78 9.21 -14.77 9.61
CA ASN A 78 8.82 -15.93 10.41
C ASN A 78 7.70 -16.77 9.78
N GLY A 79 7.55 -16.69 8.45
CA GLY A 79 6.73 -17.61 7.66
C GLY A 79 5.23 -17.25 7.58
N CYS A 80 4.83 -16.06 8.01
CA CYS A 80 3.48 -15.59 7.77
C CYS A 80 3.26 -15.38 6.26
N PRO A 81 2.27 -16.03 5.64
CA PRO A 81 2.04 -15.89 4.21
C PRO A 81 1.47 -14.52 3.86
N TRP A 82 1.75 -14.05 2.65
CA TRP A 82 1.08 -12.93 2.02
C TRP A 82 0.63 -13.26 0.59
N ASP A 83 -0.14 -12.39 -0.01
CA ASP A 83 -0.58 -12.52 -1.40
C ASP A 83 -0.38 -11.22 -2.19
N LYS A 84 -0.84 -11.17 -3.45
CA LYS A 84 -0.79 -9.97 -4.30
C LYS A 84 -1.54 -8.77 -3.73
N ASN A 85 -2.51 -8.98 -2.85
CA ASN A 85 -3.26 -7.90 -2.23
C ASN A 85 -2.37 -7.12 -1.25
N THR A 86 -1.30 -7.74 -0.71
CA THR A 86 -0.34 -7.05 0.17
C THR A 86 0.26 -5.82 -0.52
N CYS A 87 0.77 -5.96 -1.75
CA CYS A 87 1.25 -4.82 -2.53
C CYS A 87 0.14 -3.82 -2.86
N THR A 88 -1.02 -4.32 -3.26
CA THR A 88 -2.17 -3.49 -3.63
C THR A 88 -2.73 -2.69 -2.44
N ASP A 89 -2.83 -3.29 -1.27
CA ASP A 89 -3.28 -2.64 -0.04
C ASP A 89 -2.29 -1.60 0.47
N ALA A 90 -0.97 -1.89 0.42
CA ALA A 90 0.07 -0.91 0.73
C ALA A 90 -0.04 0.33 -0.18
N ALA A 91 -0.13 0.12 -1.48
CA ALA A 91 -0.26 1.18 -2.48
C ALA A 91 -1.55 1.98 -2.34
N LYS A 92 -2.67 1.30 -2.10
CA LYS A 92 -3.99 1.91 -1.89
C LYS A 92 -4.04 2.84 -0.68
N ARG A 93 -3.24 2.56 0.34
CA ARG A 93 -3.20 3.33 1.60
C ARG A 93 -1.99 4.26 1.70
N GLY A 94 -1.09 4.24 0.72
CA GLY A 94 0.07 5.12 0.65
C GLY A 94 1.24 4.69 1.54
N HIS A 95 1.27 3.44 1.95
CA HIS A 95 2.35 2.91 2.78
C HIS A 95 3.54 2.47 1.92
N LEU A 96 4.31 3.46 1.45
CA LEU A 96 5.41 3.26 0.50
C LEU A 96 6.43 2.23 0.99
N GLU A 97 6.85 2.30 2.23
CA GLU A 97 7.89 1.40 2.76
C GLU A 97 7.37 -0.06 2.86
N CYS A 98 6.09 -0.26 3.19
CA CYS A 98 5.48 -1.59 3.13
C CYS A 98 5.38 -2.09 1.69
N LEU A 99 5.04 -1.22 0.73
CA LEU A 99 4.99 -1.55 -0.70
C LEU A 99 6.37 -1.97 -1.21
N LYS A 100 7.42 -1.21 -0.89
CA LYS A 100 8.79 -1.53 -1.26
C LYS A 100 9.20 -2.88 -0.71
N TYR A 101 9.06 -3.05 0.60
CA TYR A 101 9.46 -4.29 1.27
C TYR A 101 8.74 -5.51 0.68
N ALA A 102 7.42 -5.43 0.49
CA ALA A 102 6.65 -6.52 -0.08
C ALA A 102 7.11 -6.87 -1.49
N HIS A 103 7.28 -5.87 -2.36
CA HIS A 103 7.74 -6.07 -3.73
C HIS A 103 9.15 -6.67 -3.80
N GLU A 104 10.10 -6.12 -3.05
CA GLU A 104 11.50 -6.59 -2.99
C GLU A 104 11.62 -8.03 -2.48
N ASN A 105 10.64 -8.50 -1.69
CA ASN A 105 10.54 -9.86 -1.20
C ASN A 105 9.57 -10.74 -2.03
N GLY A 106 9.32 -10.38 -3.29
CA GLY A 106 8.63 -11.22 -4.27
C GLY A 106 7.10 -11.20 -4.19
N CYS A 107 6.50 -10.26 -3.47
CA CYS A 107 5.06 -10.05 -3.56
C CYS A 107 4.70 -9.60 -4.97
N SER A 108 3.86 -10.36 -5.65
CA SER A 108 3.36 -9.99 -6.97
C SER A 108 2.40 -8.81 -6.89
N TRP A 109 2.41 -7.99 -7.93
CA TRP A 109 1.46 -6.90 -8.11
C TRP A 109 0.81 -6.94 -9.49
N ASP A 110 -0.26 -6.21 -9.65
CA ASP A 110 -0.95 -6.04 -10.92
C ASP A 110 -1.28 -4.56 -11.16
N GLU A 111 -2.00 -4.28 -12.24
CA GLU A 111 -2.41 -2.93 -12.61
C GLU A 111 -3.21 -2.21 -11.50
N LEU A 112 -3.91 -2.96 -10.64
CA LEU A 112 -4.70 -2.39 -9.53
C LEU A 112 -3.81 -1.68 -8.50
N THR A 113 -2.56 -2.09 -8.35
CA THR A 113 -1.59 -1.43 -7.46
C THR A 113 -1.40 0.03 -7.84
N CYS A 114 -1.09 0.32 -9.11
CA CYS A 114 -0.98 1.69 -9.61
C CYS A 114 -2.31 2.45 -9.57
N ILE A 115 -3.40 1.76 -9.93
CA ILE A 115 -4.75 2.37 -9.98
C ILE A 115 -5.17 2.86 -8.60
N TYR A 116 -5.07 2.01 -7.60
CA TYR A 116 -5.49 2.38 -6.24
C TYR A 116 -4.57 3.42 -5.61
N ALA A 117 -3.25 3.37 -5.86
CA ALA A 117 -2.35 4.42 -5.44
C ALA A 117 -2.75 5.78 -6.05
N ALA A 118 -3.00 5.82 -7.36
CA ALA A 118 -3.41 7.04 -8.05
C ALA A 118 -4.78 7.56 -7.58
N ARG A 119 -5.75 6.66 -7.38
CA ARG A 119 -7.10 7.02 -6.89
C ARG A 119 -7.08 7.70 -5.52
N ASN A 120 -6.11 7.35 -4.69
CA ASN A 120 -5.98 7.84 -3.33
C ASN A 120 -4.85 8.89 -3.18
N ASP A 121 -4.36 9.42 -4.30
CA ASP A 121 -3.37 10.50 -4.34
C ASP A 121 -2.00 10.15 -3.70
N HIS A 122 -1.62 8.86 -3.77
CA HIS A 122 -0.35 8.36 -3.23
C HIS A 122 0.75 8.37 -4.29
N ILE A 123 1.23 9.58 -4.65
CA ILE A 123 2.16 9.79 -5.76
C ILE A 123 3.44 8.97 -5.64
N GLU A 124 4.02 8.83 -4.45
CA GLU A 124 5.27 8.10 -4.28
C GLU A 124 5.08 6.58 -4.50
N CYS A 125 3.93 6.04 -4.13
CA CYS A 125 3.56 4.65 -4.46
C CYS A 125 3.37 4.47 -5.97
N VAL A 126 2.75 5.44 -6.66
CA VAL A 126 2.58 5.43 -8.12
C VAL A 126 3.94 5.43 -8.81
N LYS A 127 4.84 6.34 -8.42
CA LYS A 127 6.20 6.43 -8.98
C LYS A 127 6.96 5.12 -8.79
N TYR A 128 7.03 4.65 -7.56
CA TYR A 128 7.74 3.42 -7.22
C TYR A 128 7.22 2.22 -8.01
N ALA A 129 5.90 2.00 -8.02
CA ALA A 129 5.30 0.89 -8.73
C ALA A 129 5.58 0.95 -10.24
N HIS A 130 5.44 2.13 -10.85
CA HIS A 130 5.71 2.33 -12.27
C HIS A 130 7.20 2.10 -12.62
N GLU A 131 8.13 2.66 -11.83
CA GLU A 131 9.57 2.57 -12.05
C GLU A 131 10.09 1.14 -11.88
N ASN A 132 9.38 0.33 -11.08
CA ASN A 132 9.73 -1.07 -10.86
C ASN A 132 8.86 -2.07 -11.65
N GLY A 133 8.24 -1.61 -12.76
CA GLY A 133 7.61 -2.49 -13.76
C GLY A 133 6.22 -2.98 -13.41
N CYS A 134 5.51 -2.33 -12.50
CA CYS A 134 4.08 -2.62 -12.33
C CYS A 134 3.34 -2.46 -13.67
N PRO A 135 2.52 -3.43 -14.09
CA PRO A 135 1.87 -3.40 -15.40
C PRO A 135 0.82 -2.29 -15.50
N CYS A 136 1.29 -1.09 -15.84
CA CYS A 136 0.43 0.07 -16.07
C CYS A 136 0.24 0.28 -17.58
N HIS A 137 -0.78 -0.30 -18.19
CA HIS A 137 -1.05 -0.12 -19.62
C HIS A 137 -1.33 1.35 -19.96
N LYS A 138 -0.74 1.86 -21.06
CA LYS A 138 -0.93 3.25 -21.54
C LYS A 138 -2.41 3.67 -21.61
N LYS A 139 -3.29 2.77 -22.08
CA LYS A 139 -4.74 2.99 -22.15
C LYS A 139 -5.37 3.16 -20.76
N PHE A 140 -4.81 2.52 -19.75
CA PHE A 140 -5.26 2.60 -18.37
C PHE A 140 -4.87 3.93 -17.74
N ILE A 141 -3.63 4.38 -17.99
CA ILE A 141 -3.10 5.66 -17.51
C ILE A 141 -3.98 6.80 -18.03
N SER A 142 -4.28 6.84 -19.34
CA SER A 142 -5.15 7.87 -19.90
C SER A 142 -6.54 7.85 -19.25
N THR A 143 -7.10 6.67 -18.98
CA THR A 143 -8.41 6.54 -18.32
C THR A 143 -8.36 7.00 -16.85
N ILE A 144 -7.30 6.68 -16.10
CA ILE A 144 -7.10 7.15 -14.72
C ILE A 144 -6.97 8.66 -14.70
N VAL A 145 -6.12 9.21 -15.57
CA VAL A 145 -5.92 10.64 -15.68
C VAL A 145 -7.24 11.33 -16.02
N GLN A 146 -7.91 10.95 -17.09
CA GLN A 146 -9.15 11.59 -17.54
C GLN A 146 -10.32 11.42 -16.57
N LYS A 147 -10.55 10.21 -16.06
CA LYS A 147 -11.77 9.94 -15.26
C LYS A 147 -11.60 10.12 -13.77
N ILE A 148 -10.39 10.05 -13.24
CA ILE A 148 -10.13 10.05 -11.80
C ILE A 148 -9.33 11.27 -11.36
N LEU A 149 -8.23 11.57 -12.03
CA LEU A 149 -7.32 12.62 -11.57
C LEU A 149 -7.75 14.02 -12.06
N ILE A 150 -8.21 14.17 -13.30
CA ILE A 150 -8.67 15.48 -13.79
C ILE A 150 -9.82 16.04 -12.95
N PRO A 151 -10.86 15.28 -12.58
CA PRO A 151 -11.91 15.80 -11.69
C PRO A 151 -11.40 16.27 -10.33
N LYS A 152 -10.29 15.69 -9.85
CA LYS A 152 -9.65 16.09 -8.58
C LYS A 152 -8.60 17.18 -8.73
N TRP A 153 -8.25 17.55 -9.97
CA TRP A 153 -7.17 18.50 -10.25
C TRP A 153 -7.32 19.84 -9.53
N ARG A 154 -8.53 20.37 -9.44
CA ARG A 154 -8.79 21.65 -8.78
C ARG A 154 -8.48 21.62 -7.29
N ASP A 155 -8.77 20.50 -6.63
CA ASP A 155 -8.86 20.42 -5.18
C ASP A 155 -7.64 19.73 -4.55
N SER A 156 -6.79 19.06 -5.36
CA SER A 156 -5.68 18.27 -4.86
C SER A 156 -4.36 18.57 -5.55
N VAL A 157 -3.41 19.16 -4.80
CA VAL A 157 -2.02 19.34 -5.25
C VAL A 157 -1.36 18.00 -5.60
N LYS A 158 -1.70 16.92 -4.86
CA LYS A 158 -1.17 15.57 -5.10
C LYS A 158 -1.67 14.99 -6.42
N SER A 159 -2.94 15.17 -6.76
CA SER A 159 -3.49 14.75 -8.05
C SER A 159 -2.79 15.46 -9.21
N ARG A 160 -2.49 16.77 -9.07
CA ARG A 160 -1.69 17.52 -10.06
C ARG A 160 -0.30 16.92 -10.26
N GLN A 161 0.39 16.56 -9.17
CA GLN A 161 1.71 15.95 -9.23
C GLN A 161 1.70 14.60 -9.97
N ILE A 162 0.68 13.79 -9.76
CA ILE A 162 0.50 12.51 -10.46
C ILE A 162 0.30 12.74 -11.96
N ILE A 163 -0.52 13.72 -12.33
CA ILE A 163 -0.78 14.05 -13.74
C ILE A 163 0.52 14.54 -14.41
N ILE A 164 1.23 15.48 -13.78
CA ILE A 164 2.51 16.01 -14.28
C ILE A 164 3.52 14.86 -14.47
N TYR A 165 3.66 13.97 -13.49
CA TYR A 165 4.54 12.82 -13.59
C TYR A 165 4.25 11.96 -14.83
N TRP A 166 2.96 11.67 -15.11
CA TRP A 166 2.58 10.86 -16.28
C TRP A 166 2.76 11.61 -17.59
N MET A 167 2.55 12.94 -17.61
CA MET A 167 2.79 13.78 -18.79
C MET A 167 4.28 13.78 -19.17
N GLU A 168 5.17 13.99 -18.22
CA GLU A 168 6.62 13.99 -18.43
C GLU A 168 7.11 12.63 -18.95
N ARG A 169 6.63 11.52 -18.41
CA ARG A 169 6.98 10.16 -18.86
C ARG A 169 6.43 9.84 -20.25
N SER A 170 5.23 10.29 -20.56
CA SER A 170 4.66 10.14 -21.90
C SER A 170 5.45 10.90 -22.97
N ALA A 171 5.98 12.08 -22.63
CA ALA A 171 6.85 12.85 -23.50
C ALA A 171 8.19 12.15 -23.76
N GLN A 172 8.81 11.55 -22.74
CA GLN A 172 10.08 10.84 -22.86
C GLN A 172 9.97 9.58 -23.76
N THR A 173 8.87 8.82 -23.65
CA THR A 173 8.64 7.63 -24.49
C THR A 173 8.28 7.98 -25.94
N SER A 174 7.76 9.17 -26.21
CA SER A 174 7.41 9.65 -27.55
C SER A 174 8.66 10.03 -28.38
N CYS A 175 9.75 10.44 -27.75
CA CYS A 175 11.01 10.70 -28.45
C CYS A 175 11.67 9.45 -29.03
N ALA A 176 11.33 8.25 -28.50
CA ALA A 176 11.91 6.98 -28.94
C ALA A 176 11.14 6.28 -30.06
N GLU A 177 9.84 6.60 -30.28
CA GLU A 177 8.97 5.86 -31.19
C GLU A 177 8.13 6.76 -32.13
N ASN A 178 8.71 7.56 -33.01
CA ASN A 178 8.02 8.35 -34.06
C ASN A 178 7.26 9.62 -33.60
N GLY A 179 7.94 10.72 -33.78
CA GLY A 179 7.63 12.05 -33.28
C GLY A 179 6.50 12.86 -33.93
N ARG A 180 5.48 12.31 -34.60
CA ARG A 180 4.43 13.14 -35.22
C ARG A 180 3.00 12.94 -34.69
N ALA A 181 2.61 11.77 -34.31
CA ALA A 181 1.20 11.48 -33.95
C ALA A 181 0.80 11.83 -32.50
N ARG A 182 1.76 12.22 -31.64
CA ARG A 182 1.53 12.40 -30.18
C ARG A 182 1.63 13.82 -29.67
N ILE A 183 2.14 14.74 -30.46
CA ILE A 183 2.13 16.18 -30.12
C ILE A 183 0.69 16.71 -30.15
N GLU A 184 -0.16 16.20 -31.02
CA GLU A 184 -1.58 16.58 -31.10
C GLU A 184 -2.38 16.11 -29.88
N ASP A 185 -2.14 14.89 -29.39
CA ASP A 185 -2.77 14.37 -28.18
C ASP A 185 -2.30 15.11 -26.90
N MET A 186 -1.02 15.47 -26.83
CA MET A 186 -0.48 16.25 -25.71
C MET A 186 -0.97 17.71 -25.75
N ASN A 187 -1.02 18.33 -26.91
CA ASN A 187 -1.53 19.70 -27.06
C ASN A 187 -3.04 19.77 -26.77
N SER A 188 -3.80 18.72 -27.16
CA SER A 188 -5.21 18.60 -26.77
C SER A 188 -5.35 18.49 -25.26
N PHE A 189 -4.52 17.69 -24.61
CA PHE A 189 -4.53 17.49 -23.15
C PHE A 189 -4.06 18.75 -22.39
N GLU A 190 -3.00 19.44 -22.84
CA GLU A 190 -2.59 20.73 -22.29
C GLU A 190 -3.65 21.81 -22.46
N ASN A 191 -4.31 21.85 -23.61
CA ASN A 191 -5.40 22.77 -23.86
C ASN A 191 -6.62 22.49 -22.99
N ASP A 192 -6.95 21.20 -22.77
CA ASP A 192 -8.03 20.79 -21.85
C ASP A 192 -7.65 21.17 -20.40
N CYS A 193 -6.39 20.95 -19.99
CA CYS A 193 -5.91 21.38 -18.67
C CYS A 193 -5.88 22.90 -18.52
N ASN A 194 -5.45 23.65 -19.54
CA ASN A 194 -5.40 25.11 -19.54
C ASN A 194 -6.79 25.75 -19.59
N SER A 195 -7.74 25.13 -20.28
CA SER A 195 -9.15 25.58 -20.29
C SER A 195 -9.87 25.43 -18.94
N LEU A 196 -9.30 24.62 -18.04
CA LEU A 196 -9.83 24.40 -16.68
C LEU A 196 -9.19 25.37 -15.65
N ILE A 197 -8.21 26.21 -16.07
CA ILE A 197 -7.51 27.17 -15.20
C ILE A 197 -8.13 28.58 -15.30
N VAL A 198 -9.03 28.81 -16.22
CA VAL A 198 -9.83 30.03 -16.37
C VAL A 198 -11.20 29.80 -15.77
#